data_aa1a1d6993c6e94caae45b82637106eb
#
_entry.id   aa1a1d6993c6e94caae45b82637106eb
#
_cell.length_a   1.000
_cell.length_b   1.000
_cell.length_c   1.000
_cell.angle_alpha   90.00
_cell.angle_beta   90.00
_cell.angle_gamma   90.00
#
_symmetry.space_group_name_H-M   'P 1'
#
loop_
_entity.id
_entity.type
_entity.pdbx_description
1 polymer ?
#
loop_
_entity_poly.entity_id
_entity_poly.type
_entity_poly.pdbx_seq_one_letter_code
_entity_poly.pdbx_strand_id
1 'polypeptide(L)'
;MATGRNIVESTSKLQEANNSISNWCKSWKIKLNETKSVHVNFTQKKIENQPRVKLNGIEVPLDDKAKYLGMTLDAKLNWKEHFKIKRKELELKYRELYWLIGRNSSLTIYNKILTYNQVLKPVWCYGISISGCAKQANLNIIQTFQNKVLRDIVNAPWFIRNSDLHRDLKIPLVTDEIRKYARKHKERLSQHVNAEASSLIRNQPTIRRLRRVLPTDLG
;
A
#
# COMPACT_ATOMS: atom_id res chain seq x y z
N MET A 1 -1.74 -16.81 -6.46
CA MET A 1 -1.59 -16.98 -4.98
C MET A 1 -2.21 -18.31 -4.60
N ALA A 2 -1.52 -19.13 -3.82
CA ALA A 2 -2.04 -20.41 -3.35
C ALA A 2 -2.38 -20.31 -1.87
N THR A 3 -3.47 -20.97 -1.45
CA THR A 3 -3.92 -21.02 -0.06
C THR A 3 -4.01 -22.46 0.40
N GLY A 4 -3.64 -22.75 1.65
CA GLY A 4 -3.68 -24.07 2.24
C GLY A 4 -3.91 -24.03 3.74
N ARG A 5 -4.24 -25.16 4.35
CA ARG A 5 -4.41 -25.31 5.80
C ARG A 5 -3.09 -25.19 6.55
N ASN A 6 -2.02 -25.57 5.90
CA ASN A 6 -0.64 -25.47 6.39
C ASN A 6 0.29 -25.00 5.26
N ILE A 7 1.55 -24.73 5.63
CA ILE A 7 2.53 -24.19 4.68
C ILE A 7 2.92 -25.21 3.60
N VAL A 8 2.96 -26.49 3.95
CA VAL A 8 3.35 -27.56 3.03
C VAL A 8 2.31 -27.67 1.91
N GLU A 9 1.02 -27.72 2.27
CA GLU A 9 -0.09 -27.77 1.31
C GLU A 9 -0.12 -26.54 0.39
N SER A 10 0.05 -25.33 0.97
CA SER A 10 0.05 -24.10 0.16
C SER A 10 1.25 -24.03 -0.79
N THR A 11 2.41 -24.52 -0.35
CA THR A 11 3.62 -24.57 -1.18
C THR A 11 3.51 -25.62 -2.30
N SER A 12 2.91 -26.79 -2.02
CA SER A 12 2.63 -27.81 -3.04
C SER A 12 1.72 -27.25 -4.13
N LYS A 13 0.59 -26.66 -3.74
CA LYS A 13 -0.33 -25.99 -4.69
C LYS A 13 0.35 -24.88 -5.50
N LEU A 14 1.25 -24.13 -4.87
CA LEU A 14 2.00 -23.08 -5.54
C LEU A 14 2.99 -23.67 -6.54
N GLN A 15 3.63 -24.80 -6.20
CA GLN A 15 4.54 -25.50 -7.10
C GLN A 15 3.80 -26.07 -8.33
N GLU A 16 2.63 -26.66 -8.13
CA GLU A 16 1.78 -27.14 -9.23
C GLU A 16 1.37 -26.00 -10.19
N ALA A 17 0.95 -24.86 -9.61
CA ALA A 17 0.63 -23.67 -10.38
C ALA A 17 1.85 -23.14 -11.16
N ASN A 18 3.03 -23.10 -10.53
CA ASN A 18 4.26 -22.69 -11.19
C ASN A 18 4.64 -23.61 -12.36
N ASN A 19 4.47 -24.92 -12.19
CA ASN A 19 4.72 -25.90 -13.27
C ASN A 19 3.78 -25.66 -14.44
N SER A 20 2.49 -25.43 -14.16
CA SER A 20 1.49 -25.15 -15.20
C SER A 20 1.81 -23.83 -15.94
N ILE A 21 2.16 -22.77 -15.21
CA ILE A 21 2.56 -21.49 -15.79
C ILE A 21 3.83 -21.63 -16.62
N SER A 22 4.83 -22.38 -16.13
CA SER A 22 6.08 -22.63 -16.87
C SER A 22 5.83 -23.34 -18.20
N ASN A 23 4.95 -24.34 -18.21
CA ASN A 23 4.57 -25.07 -19.43
C ASN A 23 3.80 -24.16 -20.40
N TRP A 24 2.87 -23.35 -19.89
CA TRP A 24 2.15 -22.38 -20.71
C TRP A 24 3.11 -21.34 -21.32
N CYS A 25 4.03 -20.77 -20.51
CA CYS A 25 5.02 -19.82 -21.00
C CYS A 25 5.92 -20.44 -22.09
N LYS A 26 6.32 -21.71 -21.94
CA LYS A 26 7.11 -22.42 -22.96
C LYS A 26 6.35 -22.56 -24.26
N SER A 27 5.06 -22.92 -24.23
CA SER A 27 4.23 -23.06 -25.44
C SER A 27 4.07 -21.72 -26.17
N TRP A 28 4.03 -20.61 -25.43
CA TRP A 28 3.93 -19.24 -25.99
C TRP A 28 5.30 -18.58 -26.23
N LYS A 29 6.41 -19.30 -26.06
CA LYS A 29 7.78 -18.79 -26.20
C LYS A 29 8.07 -17.57 -25.31
N ILE A 30 7.45 -17.48 -24.15
CA ILE A 30 7.66 -16.44 -23.14
C ILE A 30 8.74 -16.92 -22.18
N LYS A 31 9.83 -16.15 -22.03
CA LYS A 31 10.88 -16.45 -21.06
C LYS A 31 10.53 -15.85 -19.70
N LEU A 32 10.36 -16.69 -18.69
CA LEU A 32 10.23 -16.27 -17.31
C LEU A 32 11.59 -15.79 -16.78
N ASN A 33 11.57 -14.88 -15.83
CA ASN A 33 12.77 -14.41 -15.14
C ASN A 33 12.74 -14.86 -13.68
N GLU A 34 13.43 -15.92 -13.38
CA GLU A 34 13.46 -16.57 -12.07
C GLU A 34 14.14 -15.69 -11.02
N THR A 35 15.18 -14.91 -11.43
CA THR A 35 15.93 -14.05 -10.51
C THR A 35 15.13 -12.83 -10.03
N LYS A 36 14.12 -12.43 -10.80
CA LYS A 36 13.18 -11.35 -10.41
C LYS A 36 11.94 -11.87 -9.69
N SER A 37 11.78 -13.18 -9.60
CA SER A 37 10.67 -13.82 -8.90
C SER A 37 10.99 -13.95 -7.41
N VAL A 38 10.00 -13.73 -6.57
CA VAL A 38 10.14 -13.81 -5.12
C VAL A 38 8.98 -14.62 -4.54
N HIS A 39 9.29 -15.54 -3.64
CA HIS A 39 8.30 -16.27 -2.86
C HIS A 39 8.10 -15.60 -1.50
N VAL A 40 6.86 -15.24 -1.18
CA VAL A 40 6.49 -14.66 0.13
C VAL A 40 5.39 -15.48 0.77
N ASN A 41 5.59 -15.89 2.00
CA ASN A 41 4.59 -16.57 2.81
C ASN A 41 3.79 -15.56 3.64
N PHE A 42 2.54 -15.32 3.25
CA PHE A 42 1.64 -14.42 3.99
C PHE A 42 1.03 -15.15 5.20
N THR A 43 1.65 -14.97 6.36
CA THR A 43 1.20 -15.62 7.61
C THR A 43 1.54 -14.79 8.85
N GLN A 44 0.75 -15.01 9.91
CA GLN A 44 1.03 -14.44 11.25
C GLN A 44 1.91 -15.35 12.10
N LYS A 45 2.00 -16.64 11.72
CA LYS A 45 2.75 -17.64 12.48
C LYS A 45 4.24 -17.53 12.17
N LYS A 46 5.08 -17.83 13.16
CA LYS A 46 6.50 -18.14 12.92
C LYS A 46 6.58 -19.47 12.17
N ILE A 47 7.38 -19.51 11.12
CA ILE A 47 7.63 -20.72 10.34
C ILE A 47 9.13 -21.00 10.44
N GLU A 48 9.50 -22.14 11.02
CA GLU A 48 10.90 -22.51 11.20
C GLU A 48 11.48 -23.18 9.95
N ASN A 49 10.71 -24.07 9.30
CA ASN A 49 11.13 -24.74 8.06
C ASN A 49 10.18 -24.33 6.93
N GLN A 50 10.66 -23.47 6.04
CA GLN A 50 9.87 -22.98 4.89
C GLN A 50 10.25 -23.81 3.66
N PRO A 51 9.32 -24.62 3.09
CA PRO A 51 9.59 -25.32 1.86
C PRO A 51 9.79 -24.33 0.72
N ARG A 52 10.77 -24.60 -0.13
CA ARG A 52 11.12 -23.74 -1.26
C ARG A 52 10.35 -24.14 -2.50
N VAL A 53 10.02 -23.15 -3.31
CA VAL A 53 9.33 -23.32 -4.59
C VAL A 53 10.35 -23.17 -5.71
N LYS A 54 10.21 -23.96 -6.76
CA LYS A 54 11.05 -23.88 -7.96
C LYS A 54 10.25 -23.31 -9.14
N LEU A 55 10.95 -22.55 -9.96
CA LEU A 55 10.46 -22.04 -11.24
C LEU A 55 11.48 -22.45 -12.32
N ASN A 56 11.05 -23.22 -13.32
CA ASN A 56 11.96 -23.80 -14.34
C ASN A 56 13.14 -24.59 -13.77
N GLY A 57 12.95 -25.26 -12.61
CA GLY A 57 14.01 -26.02 -11.93
C GLY A 57 14.91 -25.19 -11.00
N ILE A 58 14.83 -23.86 -11.06
CA ILE A 58 15.62 -22.93 -10.23
C ILE A 58 14.82 -22.58 -8.97
N GLU A 59 15.45 -22.59 -7.81
CA GLU A 59 14.81 -22.18 -6.56
C GLU A 59 14.50 -20.68 -6.58
N VAL A 60 13.24 -20.36 -6.29
CA VAL A 60 12.81 -18.95 -6.14
C VAL A 60 13.22 -18.44 -4.77
N PRO A 61 13.89 -17.26 -4.69
CA PRO A 61 14.27 -16.67 -3.42
C PRO A 61 13.07 -16.47 -2.51
N LEU A 62 13.23 -16.85 -1.23
CA LEU A 62 12.26 -16.58 -0.19
C LEU A 62 12.59 -15.23 0.45
N ASP A 63 11.61 -14.34 0.54
CA ASP A 63 11.74 -13.03 1.20
C ASP A 63 10.52 -12.77 2.09
N ASP A 64 10.68 -11.89 3.06
CA ASP A 64 9.59 -11.41 3.92
C ASP A 64 8.74 -10.32 3.28
N LYS A 65 9.08 -9.86 2.10
CA LYS A 65 8.41 -8.79 1.37
C LYS A 65 8.51 -8.96 -0.14
N ALA A 66 7.49 -8.52 -0.84
CA ALA A 66 7.50 -8.41 -2.29
C ALA A 66 7.01 -7.03 -2.73
N LYS A 67 7.58 -6.54 -3.84
CA LYS A 67 7.07 -5.35 -4.52
C LYS A 67 6.14 -5.78 -5.64
N TYR A 68 4.88 -5.38 -5.57
CA TYR A 68 3.86 -5.68 -6.57
C TYR A 68 3.07 -4.43 -6.92
N LEU A 69 3.03 -4.10 -8.21
CA LEU A 69 2.34 -2.91 -8.74
C LEU A 69 2.64 -1.64 -7.92
N GLY A 70 3.93 -1.37 -7.64
CA GLY A 70 4.35 -0.18 -6.89
C GLY A 70 4.07 -0.21 -5.38
N MET A 71 3.44 -1.26 -4.87
CA MET A 71 3.16 -1.48 -3.45
C MET A 71 4.13 -2.50 -2.87
N THR A 72 4.56 -2.30 -1.63
CA THR A 72 5.38 -3.25 -0.90
C THR A 72 4.50 -4.04 0.05
N LEU A 73 4.40 -5.34 -0.21
CA LEU A 73 3.63 -6.30 0.58
C LEU A 73 4.60 -6.99 1.54
N ASP A 74 4.42 -6.83 2.84
CA ASP A 74 5.16 -7.59 3.85
C ASP A 74 4.40 -8.87 4.24
N ALA A 75 5.12 -9.92 4.66
CA ALA A 75 4.57 -11.23 5.01
C ALA A 75 3.41 -11.19 6.02
N LYS A 76 3.36 -10.15 6.84
CA LYS A 76 2.28 -9.94 7.81
C LYS A 76 1.19 -8.98 7.32
N LEU A 77 1.33 -8.41 6.13
CA LEU A 77 0.45 -7.38 5.56
C LEU A 77 0.17 -6.22 6.53
N ASN A 78 1.22 -5.76 7.21
CA ASN A 78 1.14 -4.64 8.16
C ASN A 78 1.27 -3.28 7.48
N TRP A 79 1.74 -3.26 6.24
CA TRP A 79 2.03 -2.07 5.45
C TRP A 79 3.11 -1.17 6.02
N LYS A 80 3.81 -1.59 7.08
CA LYS A 80 4.83 -0.78 7.77
C LYS A 80 5.96 -0.38 6.82
N GLU A 81 6.50 -1.34 6.08
CA GLU A 81 7.59 -1.09 5.13
C GLU A 81 7.12 -0.25 3.94
N HIS A 82 5.89 -0.48 3.47
CA HIS A 82 5.29 0.35 2.43
C HIS A 82 5.23 1.83 2.84
N PHE A 83 4.67 2.14 4.02
CA PHE A 83 4.59 3.52 4.50
C PHE A 83 5.96 4.14 4.80
N LYS A 84 6.95 3.38 5.26
CA LYS A 84 8.33 3.86 5.42
C LYS A 84 8.96 4.24 4.08
N ILE A 85 8.79 3.41 3.05
CA ILE A 85 9.29 3.68 1.70
C ILE A 85 8.60 4.93 1.14
N LYS A 86 7.27 5.02 1.25
CA LYS A 86 6.51 6.20 0.83
C LYS A 86 6.94 7.47 1.57
N ARG A 87 7.22 7.37 2.85
CA ARG A 87 7.76 8.51 3.62
C ARG A 87 9.10 9.00 3.07
N LYS A 88 10.04 8.08 2.77
CA LYS A 88 11.33 8.45 2.17
C LYS A 88 11.15 9.10 0.79
N GLU A 89 10.30 8.53 -0.05
CA GLU A 89 9.97 9.09 -1.37
C GLU A 89 9.39 10.51 -1.26
N LEU A 90 8.47 10.71 -0.31
CA LEU A 90 7.87 12.02 -0.02
C LEU A 90 8.90 13.04 0.48
N GLU A 91 9.83 12.63 1.34
CA GLU A 91 10.88 13.53 1.85
C GLU A 91 11.86 13.96 0.76
N LEU A 92 12.20 13.07 -0.18
CA LEU A 92 13.02 13.42 -1.32
C LEU A 92 12.30 14.44 -2.21
N LYS A 93 11.08 14.14 -2.62
CA LYS A 93 10.26 15.06 -3.44
C LYS A 93 10.03 16.40 -2.74
N TYR A 94 9.80 16.39 -1.43
CA TYR A 94 9.62 17.61 -0.67
C TYR A 94 10.89 18.47 -0.63
N ARG A 95 12.07 17.88 -0.49
CA ARG A 95 13.34 18.61 -0.57
C ARG A 95 13.54 19.26 -1.93
N GLU A 96 13.24 18.56 -3.01
CA GLU A 96 13.29 19.08 -4.38
C GLU A 96 12.35 20.28 -4.58
N LEU A 97 11.19 20.26 -3.92
CA LEU A 97 10.16 21.30 -4.02
C LEU A 97 10.25 22.36 -2.92
N TYR A 98 11.22 22.27 -1.99
CA TYR A 98 11.26 23.14 -0.81
C TYR A 98 11.41 24.63 -1.17
N TRP A 99 12.16 24.94 -2.21
CA TRP A 99 12.29 26.31 -2.73
C TRP A 99 10.94 26.89 -3.20
N LEU A 100 10.02 26.04 -3.63
CA LEU A 100 8.70 26.42 -4.16
C LEU A 100 7.63 26.48 -3.06
N ILE A 101 7.58 25.49 -2.15
CA ILE A 101 6.50 25.38 -1.17
C ILE A 101 6.94 25.60 0.29
N GLY A 102 8.22 25.76 0.52
CA GLY A 102 8.79 25.99 1.85
C GLY A 102 8.51 27.40 2.40
N ARG A 103 9.03 27.66 3.61
CA ARG A 103 8.78 28.88 4.37
C ARG A 103 9.17 30.15 3.64
N ASN A 104 10.32 30.14 2.97
CA ASN A 104 10.91 31.31 2.30
C ASN A 104 10.43 31.51 0.87
N SER A 105 9.47 30.72 0.41
CA SER A 105 8.92 30.85 -0.93
C SER A 105 7.98 32.06 -1.05
N SER A 106 8.09 32.79 -2.12
CA SER A 106 7.23 33.92 -2.47
C SER A 106 5.86 33.52 -3.02
N LEU A 107 5.63 32.23 -3.25
CA LEU A 107 4.34 31.75 -3.74
C LEU A 107 3.22 31.99 -2.72
N THR A 108 2.04 32.29 -3.25
CA THR A 108 0.82 32.36 -2.43
C THR A 108 0.52 31.02 -1.78
N ILE A 109 -0.09 31.05 -0.59
CA ILE A 109 -0.52 29.84 0.14
C ILE A 109 -1.36 28.94 -0.75
N TYR A 110 -2.25 29.52 -1.56
CA TYR A 110 -3.07 28.79 -2.51
C TYR A 110 -2.23 27.95 -3.51
N ASN A 111 -1.22 28.54 -4.11
CA ASN A 111 -0.35 27.85 -5.07
C ASN A 111 0.53 26.80 -4.40
N LYS A 112 0.99 27.06 -3.17
CA LYS A 112 1.72 26.07 -2.36
C LYS A 112 0.84 24.84 -2.06
N ILE A 113 -0.43 25.05 -1.68
CA ILE A 113 -1.39 23.97 -1.44
C ILE A 113 -1.72 23.23 -2.74
N LEU A 114 -1.86 23.95 -3.85
CA LEU A 114 -2.07 23.33 -5.15
C LEU A 114 -0.92 22.39 -5.50
N THR A 115 0.32 22.84 -5.33
CA THR A 115 1.54 22.03 -5.53
C THR A 115 1.56 20.80 -4.61
N TYR A 116 1.24 20.98 -3.32
CA TYR A 116 1.10 19.84 -2.40
C TYR A 116 0.08 18.82 -2.91
N ASN A 117 -1.10 19.26 -3.30
CA ASN A 117 -2.18 18.39 -3.77
C ASN A 117 -1.86 17.67 -5.07
N GLN A 118 -1.12 18.29 -5.98
CA GLN A 118 -0.82 17.73 -7.30
C GLN A 118 0.45 16.85 -7.31
N VAL A 119 1.42 17.12 -6.43
CA VAL A 119 2.71 16.43 -6.49
C VAL A 119 2.95 15.52 -5.29
N LEU A 120 2.72 15.99 -4.07
CA LEU A 120 3.03 15.21 -2.87
C LEU A 120 1.90 14.27 -2.46
N LYS A 121 0.66 14.75 -2.48
CA LYS A 121 -0.51 13.96 -2.08
C LYS A 121 -0.68 12.68 -2.91
N PRO A 122 -0.56 12.67 -4.24
CA PRO A 122 -0.71 11.46 -5.06
C PRO A 122 0.27 10.33 -4.71
N VAL A 123 1.48 10.68 -4.25
CA VAL A 123 2.51 9.69 -3.89
C VAL A 123 2.04 8.74 -2.79
N TRP A 124 1.40 9.27 -1.75
CA TRP A 124 0.91 8.45 -0.65
C TRP A 124 -0.54 7.98 -0.83
N CYS A 125 -1.31 8.64 -1.69
CA CYS A 125 -2.66 8.18 -2.04
C CYS A 125 -2.66 6.96 -2.96
N TYR A 126 -1.53 6.66 -3.62
CA TYR A 126 -1.44 5.49 -4.49
C TYR A 126 -1.65 4.20 -3.70
N GLY A 127 -2.63 3.40 -4.11
CA GLY A 127 -3.00 2.15 -3.42
C GLY A 127 -3.58 2.32 -2.01
N ILE A 128 -3.98 3.54 -1.62
CA ILE A 128 -4.46 3.84 -0.26
C ILE A 128 -5.76 3.12 0.08
N SER A 129 -6.60 2.80 -0.89
CA SER A 129 -7.80 1.99 -0.69
C SER A 129 -7.49 0.57 -0.18
N ILE A 130 -6.28 0.06 -0.42
CA ILE A 130 -5.82 -1.25 0.03
C ILE A 130 -4.94 -1.10 1.28
N SER A 131 -3.93 -0.23 1.24
CA SER A 131 -2.97 -0.04 2.34
C SER A 131 -3.53 0.75 3.53
N GLY A 132 -4.62 1.47 3.34
CA GLY A 132 -5.28 2.28 4.38
C GLY A 132 -5.83 1.50 5.57
N CYS A 133 -5.96 0.17 5.46
CA CYS A 133 -6.29 -0.72 6.58
C CYS A 133 -5.10 -0.98 7.54
N ALA A 134 -3.96 -0.33 7.32
CA ALA A 134 -2.81 -0.40 8.21
C ALA A 134 -3.14 0.11 9.63
N LYS A 135 -2.33 -0.34 10.61
CA LYS A 135 -2.45 0.19 11.98
C LYS A 135 -2.24 1.70 12.00
N GLN A 136 -2.94 2.39 12.90
CA GLN A 136 -2.85 3.85 13.06
C GLN A 136 -1.41 4.35 13.20
N ALA A 137 -0.55 3.62 13.92
CA ALA A 137 0.86 3.99 14.05
C ALA A 137 1.61 4.07 12.70
N ASN A 138 1.24 3.22 11.72
CA ASN A 138 1.82 3.25 10.39
C ASN A 138 1.24 4.39 9.54
N LEU A 139 -0.06 4.68 9.67
CA LEU A 139 -0.72 5.82 9.02
C LEU A 139 -0.16 7.15 9.54
N ASN A 140 0.17 7.21 10.83
CA ASN A 140 0.77 8.40 11.46
C ASN A 140 2.13 8.78 10.84
N ILE A 141 2.84 7.85 10.20
CA ILE A 141 4.07 8.15 9.45
C ILE A 141 3.79 9.19 8.35
N ILE A 142 2.68 9.03 7.64
CA ILE A 142 2.27 9.95 6.58
C ILE A 142 1.60 11.20 7.17
N GLN A 143 0.76 11.04 8.21
CA GLN A 143 0.13 12.19 8.87
C GLN A 143 1.17 13.17 9.43
N THR A 144 2.23 12.67 10.04
CA THR A 144 3.32 13.52 10.54
C THR A 144 4.03 14.28 9.42
N PHE A 145 4.21 13.64 8.27
CA PHE A 145 4.76 14.31 7.09
C PHE A 145 3.83 15.41 6.58
N GLN A 146 2.54 15.10 6.44
CA GLN A 146 1.54 16.07 6.01
C GLN A 146 1.55 17.30 6.92
N ASN A 147 1.51 17.09 8.23
CA ASN A 147 1.56 18.18 9.22
C ASN A 147 2.82 19.05 9.07
N LYS A 148 3.99 18.43 8.86
CA LYS A 148 5.25 19.15 8.61
C LYS A 148 5.14 20.06 7.38
N VAL A 149 4.69 19.49 6.25
CA VAL A 149 4.58 20.27 5.00
C VAL A 149 3.58 21.43 5.14
N LEU A 150 2.43 21.19 5.78
CA LEU A 150 1.42 22.24 5.98
C LEU A 150 1.95 23.35 6.88
N ARG A 151 2.72 23.03 7.93
CA ARG A 151 3.39 24.03 8.76
C ARG A 151 4.37 24.89 7.98
N ASP A 152 5.15 24.28 7.12
CA ASP A 152 6.13 24.99 6.29
C ASP A 152 5.44 25.87 5.22
N ILE A 153 4.32 25.43 4.66
CA ILE A 153 3.53 26.22 3.70
C ILE A 153 3.06 27.55 4.28
N VAL A 154 2.55 27.55 5.51
CA VAL A 154 2.00 28.74 6.17
C VAL A 154 2.97 29.40 7.16
N ASN A 155 4.20 28.90 7.25
CA ASN A 155 5.19 29.34 8.25
C ASN A 155 4.62 29.34 9.68
N ALA A 156 3.86 28.28 10.04
CA ALA A 156 3.19 28.21 11.32
C ALA A 156 4.18 28.04 12.49
N PRO A 157 4.08 28.86 13.55
CA PRO A 157 4.85 28.67 14.77
C PRO A 157 4.47 27.37 15.47
N TRP A 158 5.35 26.90 16.36
CA TRP A 158 5.25 25.59 17.01
C TRP A 158 3.99 25.39 17.86
N PHE A 159 3.45 26.47 18.44
CA PHE A 159 2.27 26.42 19.32
C PHE A 159 0.94 26.29 18.58
N ILE A 160 0.89 26.49 17.25
CA ILE A 160 -0.33 26.28 16.47
C ILE A 160 -0.63 24.78 16.37
N ARG A 161 -1.85 24.39 16.69
CA ARG A 161 -2.27 22.98 16.64
C ARG A 161 -2.41 22.50 15.20
N ASN A 162 -2.04 21.23 14.96
CA ASN A 162 -2.22 20.63 13.63
C ASN A 162 -3.69 20.60 13.18
N SER A 163 -4.63 20.39 14.12
CA SER A 163 -6.08 20.45 13.85
C SER A 163 -6.52 21.76 13.23
N ASP A 164 -5.96 22.89 13.74
CA ASP A 164 -6.31 24.22 13.26
C ASP A 164 -5.76 24.44 11.86
N LEU A 165 -4.52 24.00 11.59
CA LEU A 165 -3.94 24.02 10.24
C LEU A 165 -4.79 23.25 9.23
N HIS A 166 -5.24 22.07 9.58
CA HIS A 166 -6.08 21.25 8.69
C HIS A 166 -7.42 21.92 8.41
N ARG A 167 -8.06 22.49 9.43
CA ARG A 167 -9.33 23.20 9.32
C ARG A 167 -9.20 24.44 8.44
N ASP A 168 -8.21 25.29 8.72
CA ASP A 168 -8.05 26.60 8.08
C ASP A 168 -7.59 26.47 6.62
N LEU A 169 -6.72 25.49 6.33
CA LEU A 169 -6.27 25.19 4.98
C LEU A 169 -7.25 24.28 4.19
N LYS A 170 -8.31 23.80 4.84
CA LYS A 170 -9.29 22.86 4.26
C LYS A 170 -8.62 21.59 3.68
N ILE A 171 -7.54 21.14 4.31
CA ILE A 171 -6.83 19.92 3.93
C ILE A 171 -7.27 18.80 4.85
N PRO A 172 -7.89 17.73 4.34
CA PRO A 172 -8.34 16.63 5.18
C PRO A 172 -7.17 15.86 5.78
N LEU A 173 -7.41 15.22 6.93
CA LEU A 173 -6.47 14.28 7.54
C LEU A 173 -6.26 13.08 6.62
N VAL A 174 -5.12 12.39 6.79
CA VAL A 174 -4.82 11.15 6.04
C VAL A 174 -5.93 10.12 6.23
N THR A 175 -6.47 9.98 7.44
CA THR A 175 -7.57 9.06 7.75
C THR A 175 -8.86 9.38 6.99
N ASP A 176 -9.17 10.66 6.80
CA ASP A 176 -10.38 11.09 6.09
C ASP A 176 -10.25 10.85 4.59
N GLU A 177 -9.06 11.09 4.04
CA GLU A 177 -8.78 10.72 2.65
C GLU A 177 -8.87 9.20 2.44
N ILE A 178 -8.34 8.40 3.37
CA ILE A 178 -8.45 6.94 3.31
C ILE A 178 -9.93 6.52 3.22
N ARG A 179 -10.79 7.04 4.10
CA ARG A 179 -12.22 6.74 4.10
C ARG A 179 -12.89 7.15 2.78
N LYS A 180 -12.52 8.33 2.26
CA LYS A 180 -13.01 8.83 0.98
C LYS A 180 -12.64 7.91 -0.18
N TYR A 181 -11.37 7.48 -0.26
CA TYR A 181 -10.91 6.57 -1.32
C TYR A 181 -11.52 5.17 -1.17
N ALA A 182 -11.63 4.66 0.05
CA ALA A 182 -12.24 3.36 0.33
C ALA A 182 -13.72 3.33 -0.09
N ARG A 183 -14.48 4.39 0.23
CA ARG A 183 -15.89 4.53 -0.19
C ARG A 183 -16.01 4.53 -1.71
N LYS A 184 -15.25 5.36 -2.40
CA LYS A 184 -15.23 5.39 -3.87
C LYS A 184 -14.84 4.05 -4.49
N HIS A 185 -13.91 3.33 -3.86
CA HIS A 185 -13.50 2.01 -4.33
C HIS A 185 -14.63 0.99 -4.16
N LYS A 186 -15.30 1.00 -3.02
CA LYS A 186 -16.45 0.14 -2.72
C LYS A 186 -17.62 0.40 -3.68
N GLU A 187 -17.93 1.67 -3.94
CA GLU A 187 -18.95 2.07 -4.92
C GLU A 187 -18.62 1.55 -6.33
N ARG A 188 -17.38 1.71 -6.78
CA ARG A 188 -16.93 1.19 -8.08
C ARG A 188 -17.00 -0.33 -8.16
N LEU A 189 -16.63 -1.03 -7.09
CA LEU A 189 -16.71 -2.50 -7.06
C LEU A 189 -18.15 -3.00 -7.06
N SER A 190 -19.07 -2.32 -6.37
CA SER A 190 -20.49 -2.71 -6.33
C SER A 190 -21.18 -2.61 -7.69
N GLN A 191 -20.73 -1.71 -8.54
CA GLN A 191 -21.26 -1.46 -9.88
C GLN A 191 -20.42 -2.10 -10.99
N HIS A 192 -19.38 -2.90 -10.63
CA HIS A 192 -18.45 -3.42 -11.61
C HIS A 192 -19.08 -4.54 -12.45
N VAL A 193 -18.90 -4.47 -13.77
CA VAL A 193 -19.46 -5.44 -14.75
C VAL A 193 -18.89 -6.85 -14.53
N ASN A 194 -17.62 -6.97 -14.14
CA ASN A 194 -17.00 -8.25 -13.85
C ASN A 194 -17.50 -8.80 -12.50
N ALA A 195 -18.13 -9.98 -12.56
CA ALA A 195 -18.68 -10.68 -11.40
C ALA A 195 -17.62 -11.04 -10.34
N GLU A 196 -16.39 -11.34 -10.73
CA GLU A 196 -15.30 -11.60 -9.79
C GLU A 196 -14.91 -10.34 -8.98
N ALA A 197 -14.86 -9.17 -9.64
CA ALA A 197 -14.59 -7.91 -8.96
C ALA A 197 -15.69 -7.56 -7.95
N SER A 198 -16.97 -7.73 -8.31
CA SER A 198 -18.11 -7.49 -7.41
C SER A 198 -18.18 -8.53 -6.29
N SER A 199 -17.71 -9.75 -6.49
CA SER A 199 -17.67 -10.80 -5.46
C SER A 199 -16.72 -10.47 -4.30
N LEU A 200 -15.71 -9.61 -4.52
CA LEU A 200 -14.81 -9.14 -3.47
C LEU A 200 -15.54 -8.40 -2.33
N ILE A 201 -16.68 -7.79 -2.61
CA ILE A 201 -17.54 -7.16 -1.59
C ILE A 201 -18.46 -8.18 -0.93
N ARG A 202 -18.99 -9.13 -1.70
CA ARG A 202 -20.03 -10.08 -1.26
C ARG A 202 -19.48 -11.21 -0.39
N ASN A 203 -18.26 -11.66 -0.62
CA ASN A 203 -17.65 -12.82 0.05
C ASN A 203 -16.92 -12.43 1.34
N GLN A 204 -17.52 -11.61 2.19
CA GLN A 204 -16.94 -11.35 3.50
C GLN A 204 -17.29 -12.48 4.47
N PRO A 205 -16.29 -13.15 5.07
CA PRO A 205 -16.58 -14.15 6.10
C PRO A 205 -17.23 -13.45 7.31
N THR A 206 -18.36 -13.99 7.74
CA THR A 206 -19.17 -13.49 8.87
C THR A 206 -18.39 -13.57 10.19
N ILE A 207 -17.42 -14.49 10.29
CA ILE A 207 -16.61 -14.70 11.48
C ILE A 207 -15.13 -14.49 11.12
N ARG A 208 -14.51 -13.45 11.70
CA ARG A 208 -13.08 -13.19 11.53
C ARG A 208 -12.29 -13.70 12.72
N ARG A 209 -11.41 -14.64 12.49
CA ARG A 209 -10.45 -15.12 13.51
C ARG A 209 -9.44 -14.02 13.91
N LEU A 210 -9.15 -13.09 13.02
CA LEU A 210 -8.23 -11.97 13.25
C LEU A 210 -9.02 -10.67 13.29
N ARG A 211 -8.92 -9.93 14.40
CA ARG A 211 -9.48 -8.57 14.54
C ARG A 211 -8.65 -7.56 13.74
N ARG A 212 -8.62 -7.72 12.43
CA ARG A 212 -7.96 -6.79 11.52
C ARG A 212 -9.01 -6.01 10.74
N VAL A 213 -8.77 -4.72 10.61
CA VAL A 213 -9.48 -3.87 9.64
C VAL A 213 -9.10 -4.36 8.25
N LEU A 214 -10.07 -4.66 7.42
CA LEU A 214 -9.87 -4.97 6.01
C LEU A 214 -10.10 -3.71 5.18
N PRO A 215 -9.60 -3.66 3.94
CA PRO A 215 -9.88 -2.55 3.03
C PRO A 215 -11.38 -2.26 2.85
N THR A 216 -12.20 -3.29 2.88
CA THR A 216 -13.66 -3.22 2.77
C THR A 216 -14.36 -2.61 3.99
N ASP A 217 -13.68 -2.54 5.14
CA ASP A 217 -14.24 -1.98 6.39
C ASP A 217 -14.02 -0.45 6.48
N LEU A 218 -13.26 0.12 5.58
CA LEU A 218 -12.87 1.53 5.62
C LEU A 218 -13.91 2.48 5.02
N GLY A 219 -14.89 1.96 4.28
CA GLY A 219 -15.88 2.74 3.55
C GLY A 219 -17.33 2.44 3.86
#